data_fcda1b389b3b4d75f83fe2562bd95d63
#
_entry.id   fcda1b389b3b4d75f83fe2562bd95d63
#
_cell.length_a   1.000
_cell.length_b   1.000
_cell.length_c   1.000
_cell.angle_alpha   90.00
_cell.angle_beta   90.00
_cell.angle_gamma   90.00
#
_symmetry.space_group_name_H-M   'P 1'
#
loop_
_entity.id
_entity.type
_entity.pdbx_description
1 polymer ?
#
loop_
_entity_poly.entity_id
_entity_poly.type
_entity_poly.pdbx_seq_one_letter_code
_entity_poly.pdbx_strand_id
1 'polypeptide(L)'
;MSGADLALLGVGALTDLLHRREVSSEEVVRACLARIESLNPKLAAFITVSTEAALRAARRADGELARGRSRGPLHGVPFAVKDALWTKGVRTTNGSRLFEDFVPSEDATVVARLRAAGAVLLGKLNMMELGFGPTLRPPFGVPRNPWDLERTTGGSSSGSASAVAARLVPLTLGADTGGSIRLPAALCGVVGLKPTRGRVSHHGLMGICPPFDSAGPLAASASDCALALAAIAGRDRKDPITTRVAVDDYAGAIGKGLGGVRIGVVRELMQSAMLRPEVRALVADAVTALEKGGARVEEVSIPLIDHASAIYIAIAEPEAAARFRPYLLTRPHDIDVLPRRRLLTASLIPASVIPRARRLGQRLRAQVDEALRAVDVLVSPTTPSPASPIATAGRIESKEEAWTTAAAGRSLFTNPFNITGHPALSVPCGFTAERLPAGLQVIGRYYREADVLRVAAAYESITPWRDRRPEV
;
A
#
# COMPACT_ATOMS: atom_id res chain seq x y z
N MET A 1 0.47 -29.38 11.21
CA MET A 1 0.96 -28.50 10.13
C MET A 1 2.48 -28.51 10.16
N SER A 2 3.15 -28.60 8.99
CA SER A 2 4.60 -28.43 8.96
C SER A 2 4.96 -26.96 9.24
N GLY A 3 6.19 -26.69 9.73
CA GLY A 3 6.65 -25.30 9.94
C GLY A 3 6.56 -24.45 8.66
N ALA A 4 6.72 -25.05 7.47
CA ALA A 4 6.58 -24.38 6.18
C ALA A 4 5.15 -23.88 5.92
N ASP A 5 4.13 -24.56 6.42
CA ASP A 5 2.73 -24.20 6.23
C ASP A 5 2.34 -22.95 7.03
N LEU A 6 2.99 -22.70 8.18
CA LEU A 6 2.69 -21.56 9.06
C LEU A 6 2.95 -20.21 8.37
N ALA A 7 4.00 -20.09 7.57
CA ALA A 7 4.30 -18.85 6.82
C ALA A 7 3.28 -18.54 5.73
N LEU A 8 2.50 -19.54 5.28
CA LEU A 8 1.50 -19.39 4.23
C LEU A 8 0.17 -18.83 4.74
N LEU A 9 -0.03 -18.80 6.05
CA LEU A 9 -1.28 -18.36 6.68
C LEU A 9 -1.41 -16.83 6.70
N GLY A 10 -2.65 -16.35 6.62
CA GLY A 10 -2.99 -14.93 6.86
C GLY A 10 -3.03 -14.61 8.34
N VAL A 11 -3.16 -13.30 8.63
CA VAL A 11 -3.16 -12.77 10.01
C VAL A 11 -4.25 -13.41 10.87
N GLY A 12 -5.49 -13.48 10.36
CA GLY A 12 -6.62 -14.04 11.12
C GLY A 12 -6.39 -15.49 11.52
N ALA A 13 -5.95 -16.35 10.60
CA ALA A 13 -5.67 -17.76 10.88
C ALA A 13 -4.53 -17.92 11.89
N LEU A 14 -3.47 -17.11 11.78
CA LEU A 14 -2.38 -17.11 12.77
C LEU A 14 -2.87 -16.64 14.13
N THR A 15 -3.72 -15.61 14.21
CA THR A 15 -4.33 -15.13 15.43
C THR A 15 -5.04 -16.27 16.17
N ASP A 16 -5.88 -17.02 15.45
CA ASP A 16 -6.65 -18.11 16.03
C ASP A 16 -5.74 -19.22 16.62
N LEU A 17 -4.73 -19.64 15.87
CA LEU A 17 -3.78 -20.66 16.30
C LEU A 17 -2.95 -20.22 17.51
N LEU A 18 -2.44 -18.99 17.50
CA LEU A 18 -1.65 -18.40 18.59
C LEU A 18 -2.47 -18.27 19.88
N HIS A 19 -3.72 -17.78 19.77
CA HIS A 19 -4.59 -17.62 20.96
C HIS A 19 -5.04 -18.96 21.55
N ARG A 20 -5.24 -20.00 20.70
CA ARG A 20 -5.50 -21.36 21.19
C ARG A 20 -4.24 -22.08 21.65
N ARG A 21 -3.06 -21.46 21.46
CA ARG A 21 -1.75 -22.06 21.74
C ARG A 21 -1.50 -23.37 21.00
N GLU A 22 -2.07 -23.52 19.82
CA GLU A 22 -1.82 -24.65 18.93
C GLU A 22 -0.47 -24.49 18.22
N VAL A 23 0.02 -23.24 18.13
CA VAL A 23 1.36 -22.87 17.67
C VAL A 23 1.91 -21.73 18.54
N SER A 24 3.23 -21.63 18.62
CA SER A 24 3.92 -20.50 19.26
C SER A 24 4.26 -19.41 18.24
N SER A 25 4.39 -18.17 18.74
CA SER A 25 4.89 -17.05 17.97
C SER A 25 6.32 -17.31 17.46
N GLU A 26 7.16 -18.00 18.26
CA GLU A 26 8.51 -18.37 17.85
C GLU A 26 8.48 -19.32 16.63
N GLU A 27 7.59 -20.32 16.59
CA GLU A 27 7.45 -21.21 15.42
C GLU A 27 7.03 -20.45 14.18
N VAL A 28 6.04 -19.57 14.28
CA VAL A 28 5.58 -18.74 13.15
C VAL A 28 6.70 -17.81 12.66
N VAL A 29 7.42 -17.14 13.57
CA VAL A 29 8.53 -16.26 13.23
C VAL A 29 9.67 -17.04 12.55
N ARG A 30 10.03 -18.24 13.05
CA ARG A 30 11.03 -19.10 12.41
C ARG A 30 10.62 -19.52 11.01
N ALA A 31 9.35 -19.87 10.80
CA ALA A 31 8.83 -20.22 9.48
C ALA A 31 8.96 -19.04 8.49
N CYS A 32 8.59 -17.83 8.91
CA CYS A 32 8.76 -16.63 8.10
C CYS A 32 10.25 -16.34 7.81
N LEU A 33 11.14 -16.43 8.82
CA LEU A 33 12.57 -16.17 8.65
C LEU A 33 13.23 -17.17 7.69
N ALA A 34 12.90 -18.46 7.79
CA ALA A 34 13.40 -19.48 6.87
C ALA A 34 12.95 -19.20 5.42
N ARG A 35 11.70 -18.76 5.24
CA ARG A 35 11.18 -18.39 3.93
C ARG A 35 11.83 -17.11 3.39
N ILE A 36 12.11 -16.13 4.25
CA ILE A 36 12.87 -14.91 3.89
C ILE A 36 14.27 -15.30 3.44
N GLU A 37 14.97 -16.15 4.18
CA GLU A 37 16.32 -16.62 3.84
C GLU A 37 16.36 -17.29 2.46
N SER A 38 15.38 -18.15 2.17
CA SER A 38 15.29 -18.88 0.90
C SER A 38 14.94 -17.99 -0.30
N LEU A 39 13.98 -17.04 -0.15
CA LEU A 39 13.40 -16.34 -1.29
C LEU A 39 13.86 -14.88 -1.44
N ASN A 40 14.31 -14.23 -0.37
CA ASN A 40 14.73 -12.83 -0.45
C ASN A 40 15.93 -12.59 -1.39
N PRO A 41 16.89 -13.51 -1.56
CA PRO A 41 17.96 -13.36 -2.56
C PRO A 41 17.43 -13.19 -4.00
N LYS A 42 16.29 -13.82 -4.33
CA LYS A 42 15.63 -13.70 -5.64
C LYS A 42 14.72 -12.48 -5.71
N LEU A 43 14.01 -12.17 -4.63
CA LEU A 43 12.95 -11.16 -4.59
C LEU A 43 13.44 -9.76 -4.22
N ALA A 44 14.55 -9.63 -3.51
CA ALA A 44 15.05 -8.38 -2.94
C ALA A 44 13.96 -7.58 -2.18
N ALA A 45 13.03 -8.29 -1.51
CA ALA A 45 11.91 -7.69 -0.81
C ALA A 45 12.30 -7.04 0.52
N PHE A 46 13.31 -7.57 1.22
CA PHE A 46 13.85 -7.02 2.47
C PHE A 46 15.21 -6.37 2.25
N ILE A 47 15.43 -5.20 2.87
CA ILE A 47 16.73 -4.54 3.00
C ILE A 47 17.44 -5.00 4.29
N THR A 48 16.67 -5.11 5.38
CA THR A 48 17.18 -5.48 6.71
C THR A 48 16.25 -6.50 7.34
N VAL A 49 16.81 -7.62 7.81
CA VAL A 49 16.09 -8.64 8.58
C VAL A 49 16.58 -8.60 10.03
N SER A 50 15.66 -8.50 10.98
CA SER A 50 15.95 -8.33 12.42
C SER A 50 15.80 -9.66 13.18
N THR A 51 16.47 -10.73 12.73
CA THR A 51 16.30 -12.12 13.17
C THR A 51 16.30 -12.26 14.69
N GLU A 52 17.39 -11.85 15.36
CA GLU A 52 17.54 -12.02 16.80
C GLU A 52 16.50 -11.22 17.61
N ALA A 53 16.21 -9.97 17.16
CA ALA A 53 15.21 -9.14 17.82
C ALA A 53 13.80 -9.71 17.67
N ALA A 54 13.49 -10.26 16.49
CA ALA A 54 12.21 -10.92 16.20
C ALA A 54 12.01 -12.16 17.06
N LEU A 55 13.00 -13.05 17.15
CA LEU A 55 12.93 -14.25 18.00
C LEU A 55 12.76 -13.90 19.48
N ARG A 56 13.52 -12.89 19.98
CA ARG A 56 13.32 -12.43 21.37
C ARG A 56 11.91 -11.86 21.60
N ALA A 57 11.35 -11.14 20.63
CA ALA A 57 10.00 -10.59 20.73
C ALA A 57 8.93 -11.70 20.69
N ALA A 58 9.11 -12.71 19.83
CA ALA A 58 8.24 -13.87 19.72
C ALA A 58 8.16 -14.65 21.03
N ARG A 59 9.32 -14.99 21.64
CA ARG A 59 9.39 -15.67 22.94
C ARG A 59 8.69 -14.88 24.06
N ARG A 60 8.80 -13.52 24.03
CA ARG A 60 8.05 -12.69 24.99
C ARG A 60 6.55 -12.80 24.77
N ALA A 61 6.09 -12.76 23.50
CA ALA A 61 4.69 -12.92 23.17
C ALA A 61 4.15 -14.28 23.63
N ASP A 62 4.90 -15.37 23.40
CA ASP A 62 4.56 -16.72 23.89
C ASP A 62 4.44 -16.77 25.42
N GLY A 63 5.42 -16.17 26.12
CA GLY A 63 5.38 -16.09 27.57
C GLY A 63 4.22 -15.24 28.13
N GLU A 64 3.77 -14.22 27.41
CA GLU A 64 2.58 -13.43 27.78
C GLU A 64 1.29 -14.21 27.53
N LEU A 65 1.15 -14.86 26.36
CA LEU A 65 0.01 -15.70 26.00
C LEU A 65 -0.13 -16.89 26.94
N ALA A 66 0.98 -17.53 27.33
CA ALA A 66 0.97 -18.62 28.30
C ALA A 66 0.41 -18.22 29.66
N ARG A 67 0.59 -16.93 30.03
CA ARG A 67 0.03 -16.35 31.28
C ARG A 67 -1.38 -15.76 31.10
N GLY A 68 -2.04 -16.00 29.96
CA GLY A 68 -3.35 -15.45 29.62
C GLY A 68 -3.38 -13.94 29.37
N ARG A 69 -2.22 -13.33 29.11
CA ARG A 69 -2.08 -11.88 28.85
C ARG A 69 -2.04 -11.59 27.36
N SER A 70 -3.18 -11.69 26.67
CA SER A 70 -3.27 -11.27 25.28
C SER A 70 -3.34 -9.74 25.18
N ARG A 71 -2.67 -9.18 24.17
CA ARG A 71 -2.73 -7.75 23.77
C ARG A 71 -3.70 -7.49 22.62
N GLY A 72 -4.45 -8.49 22.21
CA GLY A 72 -5.40 -8.42 21.10
C GLY A 72 -5.01 -9.28 19.89
N PRO A 73 -5.72 -9.15 18.76
CA PRO A 73 -5.61 -10.06 17.62
C PRO A 73 -4.21 -10.18 16.99
N LEU A 74 -3.39 -9.14 17.09
CA LEU A 74 -2.05 -9.15 16.49
C LEU A 74 -0.97 -9.67 17.41
N HIS A 75 -1.31 -10.15 18.62
CA HIS A 75 -0.33 -10.61 19.59
C HIS A 75 0.40 -11.87 19.09
N GLY A 76 1.72 -11.75 18.92
CA GLY A 76 2.59 -12.80 18.39
C GLY A 76 2.64 -12.88 16.86
N VAL A 77 1.83 -12.11 16.14
CA VAL A 77 1.77 -12.13 14.68
C VAL A 77 2.98 -11.39 14.06
N PRO A 78 3.73 -11.98 13.10
CA PRO A 78 4.82 -11.31 12.43
C PRO A 78 4.35 -10.18 11.50
N PHE A 79 5.12 -9.07 11.47
CA PHE A 79 4.94 -8.00 10.49
C PHE A 79 6.29 -7.43 10.04
N ALA A 80 6.28 -6.72 8.90
CA ALA A 80 7.43 -5.96 8.42
C ALA A 80 6.98 -4.58 7.91
N VAL A 81 7.91 -3.64 7.79
CA VAL A 81 7.56 -2.27 7.44
C VAL A 81 8.41 -1.73 6.30
N LYS A 82 7.79 -0.96 5.42
CA LYS A 82 8.49 -0.19 4.39
C LYS A 82 9.63 0.60 5.00
N ASP A 83 10.76 0.66 4.34
CA ASP A 83 11.98 1.29 4.86
C ASP A 83 11.90 2.82 4.94
N ALA A 84 10.75 3.42 4.69
CA ALA A 84 10.41 4.81 4.98
C ALA A 84 9.85 5.04 6.39
N LEU A 85 9.53 3.99 7.15
CA LEU A 85 8.95 4.08 8.49
C LEU A 85 10.04 3.94 9.55
N TRP A 86 10.22 4.96 10.38
CA TRP A 86 11.17 4.93 11.48
C TRP A 86 10.95 3.72 12.38
N THR A 87 12.05 3.06 12.69
CA THR A 87 12.05 1.85 13.50
C THR A 87 13.20 1.96 14.49
N LYS A 88 12.89 2.16 15.76
CA LYS A 88 13.87 2.38 16.82
C LYS A 88 14.95 1.30 16.81
N GLY A 89 16.22 1.74 16.70
CA GLY A 89 17.40 0.87 16.73
C GLY A 89 17.58 0.00 15.47
N VAL A 90 16.80 0.23 14.40
CA VAL A 90 16.92 -0.48 13.14
C VAL A 90 17.18 0.51 12.02
N ARG A 91 18.23 0.27 11.24
CA ARG A 91 18.58 1.08 10.07
C ARG A 91 17.38 1.34 9.19
N THR A 92 17.17 2.60 8.79
CA THR A 92 16.01 3.07 8.00
C THR A 92 16.50 4.01 6.90
N THR A 93 16.61 3.48 5.67
CA THR A 93 17.34 4.14 4.58
C THR A 93 16.46 4.95 3.63
N ASN A 94 15.13 4.82 3.71
CA ASN A 94 14.20 5.36 2.71
C ASN A 94 14.55 4.92 1.27
N GLY A 95 15.17 3.73 1.13
CA GLY A 95 15.62 3.17 -0.14
C GLY A 95 16.79 3.92 -0.80
N SER A 96 17.48 4.82 -0.10
CA SER A 96 18.51 5.72 -0.63
C SER A 96 19.82 5.66 0.16
N ARG A 97 20.94 5.90 -0.53
CA ARG A 97 22.26 6.10 0.10
C ARG A 97 22.30 7.34 0.99
N LEU A 98 21.44 8.32 0.78
CA LEU A 98 21.35 9.50 1.63
C LEU A 98 21.18 9.16 3.10
N PHE A 99 20.52 8.06 3.40
CA PHE A 99 20.14 7.64 4.75
C PHE A 99 20.68 6.24 5.09
N GLU A 100 21.73 5.77 4.40
CA GLU A 100 22.23 4.39 4.56
C GLU A 100 22.68 4.06 5.98
N ASP A 101 23.13 5.05 6.76
CA ASP A 101 23.56 4.91 8.14
C ASP A 101 22.53 5.42 9.16
N PHE A 102 21.36 5.87 8.70
CA PHE A 102 20.37 6.45 9.61
C PHE A 102 19.69 5.38 10.44
N VAL A 103 19.83 5.48 11.76
CA VAL A 103 19.16 4.63 12.76
C VAL A 103 18.27 5.50 13.64
N PRO A 104 16.94 5.40 13.53
CA PRO A 104 16.02 6.18 14.35
C PRO A 104 16.15 5.89 15.84
N SER A 105 16.03 6.93 16.68
CA SER A 105 16.00 6.83 18.15
C SER A 105 14.61 6.46 18.70
N GLU A 106 13.57 6.56 17.86
CA GLU A 106 12.19 6.21 18.20
C GLU A 106 11.50 5.48 17.04
N ASP A 107 10.39 4.81 17.34
CA ASP A 107 9.52 4.22 16.32
C ASP A 107 8.59 5.28 15.71
N ALA A 108 8.26 5.13 14.42
CA ALA A 108 7.07 5.73 13.86
C ALA A 108 5.83 5.29 14.66
N THR A 109 4.84 6.17 14.84
CA THR A 109 3.65 5.85 15.64
C THR A 109 2.97 4.56 15.22
N VAL A 110 2.87 4.29 13.91
CA VAL A 110 2.27 3.06 13.40
C VAL A 110 3.08 1.81 13.77
N VAL A 111 4.40 1.90 13.84
CA VAL A 111 5.28 0.82 14.28
C VAL A 111 5.13 0.59 15.78
N ALA A 112 5.15 1.68 16.56
CA ALA A 112 4.96 1.62 18.01
C ALA A 112 3.61 0.99 18.39
N ARG A 113 2.53 1.33 17.67
CA ARG A 113 1.19 0.77 17.89
C ARG A 113 1.11 -0.72 17.59
N LEU A 114 1.70 -1.20 16.48
CA LEU A 114 1.75 -2.65 16.19
C LEU A 114 2.56 -3.40 17.26
N ARG A 115 3.70 -2.85 17.67
CA ARG A 115 4.48 -3.44 18.78
C ARG A 115 3.70 -3.44 20.11
N ALA A 116 2.94 -2.38 20.39
CA ALA A 116 2.08 -2.30 21.56
C ALA A 116 0.95 -3.34 21.51
N ALA A 117 0.41 -3.65 20.33
CA ALA A 117 -0.53 -4.73 20.11
C ALA A 117 0.11 -6.14 20.17
N GLY A 118 1.41 -6.24 20.46
CA GLY A 118 2.13 -7.50 20.60
C GLY A 118 2.63 -8.10 19.28
N ALA A 119 2.50 -7.42 18.16
CA ALA A 119 3.02 -7.90 16.88
C ALA A 119 4.56 -7.91 16.84
N VAL A 120 5.13 -8.85 16.09
CA VAL A 120 6.57 -9.12 16.03
C VAL A 120 7.18 -8.59 14.75
N LEU A 121 8.06 -7.58 14.85
CA LEU A 121 8.72 -6.97 13.69
C LEU A 121 9.83 -7.88 13.16
N LEU A 122 9.75 -8.25 11.86
CA LEU A 122 10.78 -9.04 11.17
C LEU A 122 11.86 -8.18 10.51
N GLY A 123 11.57 -6.95 10.11
CA GLY A 123 12.56 -6.11 9.45
C GLY A 123 12.01 -4.99 8.58
N LYS A 124 12.89 -4.47 7.69
CA LYS A 124 12.66 -3.34 6.80
C LYS A 124 12.56 -3.81 5.36
N LEU A 125 11.49 -3.36 4.69
CA LEU A 125 11.13 -3.77 3.34
C LEU A 125 11.65 -2.78 2.30
N ASN A 126 12.18 -3.31 1.22
CA ASN A 126 12.73 -2.55 0.11
C ASN A 126 11.65 -1.68 -0.56
N MET A 127 12.10 -0.60 -1.17
CA MET A 127 11.23 0.41 -1.74
C MET A 127 11.93 1.17 -2.87
N MET A 128 11.15 1.83 -3.71
CA MET A 128 11.70 2.81 -4.64
C MET A 128 12.34 3.97 -3.86
N GLU A 129 13.51 4.39 -4.28
CA GLU A 129 14.32 5.42 -3.62
C GLU A 129 13.52 6.68 -3.32
N LEU A 130 13.60 7.15 -2.05
CA LEU A 130 12.88 8.31 -1.51
C LEU A 130 11.35 8.26 -1.72
N GLY A 131 10.80 7.11 -2.13
CA GLY A 131 9.41 6.98 -2.53
C GLY A 131 9.06 7.67 -3.85
N PHE A 132 10.05 8.13 -4.62
CA PHE A 132 9.86 9.12 -5.68
C PHE A 132 9.94 8.56 -7.10
N GLY A 133 9.94 7.25 -7.28
CA GLY A 133 9.86 6.63 -8.61
C GLY A 133 10.95 5.61 -8.89
N PRO A 134 11.02 5.12 -10.14
CA PRO A 134 12.00 4.13 -10.50
C PRO A 134 13.43 4.65 -10.34
N THR A 135 14.36 3.74 -10.08
CA THR A 135 15.79 3.97 -9.98
C THR A 135 16.51 3.11 -11.02
N LEU A 136 17.56 3.63 -11.61
CA LEU A 136 18.41 2.87 -12.55
C LEU A 136 19.34 1.93 -11.81
N ARG A 137 19.86 2.38 -10.65
CA ARG A 137 20.85 1.66 -9.84
C ARG A 137 20.41 1.64 -8.38
N PRO A 138 19.31 0.93 -8.03
CA PRO A 138 18.82 0.91 -6.66
C PRO A 138 19.87 0.33 -5.72
N PRO A 139 20.23 1.03 -4.63
CA PRO A 139 21.34 0.64 -3.77
C PRO A 139 21.13 -0.68 -3.04
N PHE A 140 19.86 -1.09 -2.87
CA PHE A 140 19.47 -2.30 -2.14
C PHE A 140 18.84 -3.37 -3.05
N GLY A 141 19.14 -3.35 -4.34
CA GLY A 141 18.55 -4.27 -5.32
C GLY A 141 17.15 -3.86 -5.80
N VAL A 142 16.69 -4.51 -6.85
CA VAL A 142 15.37 -4.28 -7.46
C VAL A 142 14.36 -5.28 -6.90
N PRO A 143 13.34 -4.85 -6.16
CA PRO A 143 12.25 -5.74 -5.75
C PRO A 143 11.55 -6.36 -6.95
N ARG A 144 11.48 -7.70 -6.97
CA ARG A 144 10.92 -8.47 -8.08
C ARG A 144 9.51 -8.93 -7.77
N ASN A 145 8.69 -9.03 -8.82
CA ASN A 145 7.32 -9.50 -8.71
C ASN A 145 7.31 -11.03 -8.54
N PRO A 146 6.68 -11.57 -7.47
CA PRO A 146 6.65 -13.01 -7.25
C PRO A 146 5.89 -13.80 -8.33
N TRP A 147 5.02 -13.15 -9.12
CA TRP A 147 4.30 -13.79 -10.22
C TRP A 147 5.16 -13.97 -11.48
N ASP A 148 6.15 -13.10 -11.65
CA ASP A 148 7.16 -13.14 -12.71
C ASP A 148 8.35 -12.29 -12.28
N LEU A 149 9.50 -12.92 -12.03
CA LEU A 149 10.69 -12.27 -11.50
C LEU A 149 11.30 -11.23 -12.45
N GLU A 150 10.93 -11.23 -13.72
CA GLU A 150 11.36 -10.22 -14.69
C GLU A 150 10.40 -9.02 -14.76
N ARG A 151 9.33 -9.02 -13.95
CA ARG A 151 8.34 -7.96 -13.88
C ARG A 151 8.50 -7.09 -12.63
N THR A 152 8.13 -5.81 -12.78
CA THR A 152 8.10 -4.86 -11.65
C THR A 152 7.00 -5.23 -10.64
N THR A 153 7.28 -4.98 -9.37
CA THR A 153 6.25 -4.99 -8.32
C THR A 153 5.38 -3.74 -8.32
N GLY A 154 5.72 -2.72 -9.14
CA GLY A 154 5.25 -1.38 -8.90
C GLY A 154 5.94 -0.76 -7.69
N GLY A 155 5.33 0.31 -7.14
CA GLY A 155 5.91 0.99 -5.97
C GLY A 155 5.11 2.22 -5.53
N SER A 156 5.67 2.88 -4.55
CA SER A 156 7.02 2.77 -3.96
C SER A 156 7.13 1.75 -2.82
N SER A 157 6.03 1.14 -2.31
CA SER A 157 6.07 0.04 -1.32
C SER A 157 6.32 -1.32 -2.00
N SER A 158 7.36 -1.39 -2.79
CA SER A 158 7.69 -2.50 -3.70
C SER A 158 7.92 -3.81 -2.94
N GLY A 159 8.83 -3.79 -1.96
CA GLY A 159 9.12 -4.94 -1.11
C GLY A 159 7.95 -5.33 -0.21
N SER A 160 7.09 -4.35 0.18
CA SER A 160 5.91 -4.64 1.01
C SER A 160 4.93 -5.56 0.28
N ALA A 161 4.61 -5.26 -0.97
CA ALA A 161 3.69 -6.08 -1.76
C ALA A 161 4.34 -7.42 -2.15
N SER A 162 5.61 -7.42 -2.59
CA SER A 162 6.36 -8.63 -2.91
C SER A 162 6.43 -9.61 -1.73
N ALA A 163 6.74 -9.09 -0.53
CA ALA A 163 6.85 -9.93 0.68
C ALA A 163 5.52 -10.59 1.07
N VAL A 164 4.39 -9.87 0.96
CA VAL A 164 3.07 -10.45 1.23
C VAL A 164 2.68 -11.46 0.15
N ALA A 165 2.87 -11.13 -1.12
CA ALA A 165 2.53 -12.02 -2.23
C ALA A 165 3.31 -13.34 -2.16
N ALA A 166 4.62 -13.29 -1.88
CA ALA A 166 5.47 -14.46 -1.70
C ALA A 166 5.33 -15.14 -0.32
N ARG A 167 4.43 -14.63 0.55
CA ARG A 167 4.23 -15.16 1.91
C ARG A 167 5.51 -15.18 2.75
N LEU A 168 6.36 -14.18 2.61
CA LEU A 168 7.52 -13.99 3.50
C LEU A 168 7.09 -13.49 4.87
N VAL A 169 5.97 -12.77 4.93
CA VAL A 169 5.37 -12.22 6.12
C VAL A 169 3.87 -11.98 5.88
N PRO A 170 2.99 -12.25 6.86
CA PRO A 170 1.54 -12.14 6.66
C PRO A 170 1.04 -10.69 6.57
N LEU A 171 1.76 -9.73 7.16
CA LEU A 171 1.36 -8.34 7.27
C LEU A 171 2.54 -7.41 7.00
N THR A 172 2.31 -6.38 6.18
CA THR A 172 3.28 -5.29 6.01
C THR A 172 2.62 -3.93 6.14
N LEU A 173 3.41 -2.93 6.56
CA LEU A 173 3.03 -1.52 6.44
C LEU A 173 3.75 -0.88 5.26
N GLY A 174 2.99 -0.19 4.43
CA GLY A 174 3.45 0.65 3.35
C GLY A 174 3.18 2.13 3.60
N ALA A 175 3.52 2.96 2.61
CA ALA A 175 3.14 4.37 2.55
C ALA A 175 2.64 4.71 1.15
N ASP A 176 1.65 5.59 1.04
CA ASP A 176 0.91 5.91 -0.18
C ASP A 176 0.74 7.43 -0.30
N THR A 177 1.45 8.04 -1.23
CA THR A 177 1.36 9.47 -1.57
C THR A 177 0.58 9.69 -2.87
N GLY A 178 0.70 8.78 -3.82
CA GLY A 178 0.01 8.82 -5.12
C GLY A 178 -0.50 7.46 -5.58
N GLY A 179 -0.51 6.45 -4.69
CA GLY A 179 -0.90 5.08 -4.98
C GLY A 179 0.11 4.05 -4.50
N SER A 180 1.12 4.46 -3.71
CA SER A 180 2.28 3.61 -3.40
C SER A 180 2.01 2.44 -2.42
N ILE A 181 0.79 2.24 -1.94
CA ILE A 181 0.28 0.99 -1.33
C ILE A 181 -0.55 0.23 -2.36
N ARG A 182 -1.53 0.89 -2.96
CA ARG A 182 -2.56 0.28 -3.82
C ARG A 182 -1.99 -0.22 -5.14
N LEU A 183 -1.10 0.56 -5.77
CA LEU A 183 -0.46 0.21 -7.03
C LEU A 183 0.38 -1.08 -6.91
N PRO A 184 1.34 -1.21 -5.98
CA PRO A 184 2.06 -2.46 -5.83
C PRO A 184 1.17 -3.61 -5.32
N ALA A 185 0.12 -3.34 -4.53
CA ALA A 185 -0.85 -4.35 -4.15
C ALA A 185 -1.56 -4.95 -5.38
N ALA A 186 -2.04 -4.11 -6.31
CA ALA A 186 -2.67 -4.54 -7.55
C ALA A 186 -1.73 -5.39 -8.42
N LEU A 187 -0.47 -4.94 -8.58
CA LEU A 187 0.51 -5.60 -9.45
C LEU A 187 1.08 -6.90 -8.85
N CYS A 188 1.01 -7.07 -7.53
CA CYS A 188 1.45 -8.28 -6.85
C CYS A 188 0.30 -9.19 -6.38
N GLY A 189 -0.96 -8.85 -6.68
CA GLY A 189 -2.12 -9.69 -6.36
C GLY A 189 -2.37 -9.83 -4.86
N VAL A 190 -2.23 -8.73 -4.10
CA VAL A 190 -2.50 -8.66 -2.65
C VAL A 190 -3.46 -7.51 -2.34
N VAL A 191 -3.96 -7.46 -1.12
CA VAL A 191 -4.80 -6.35 -0.65
C VAL A 191 -3.92 -5.24 -0.08
N GLY A 192 -4.20 -3.99 -0.49
CA GLY A 192 -3.50 -2.83 0.04
C GLY A 192 -4.47 -1.68 0.33
N LEU A 193 -4.48 -1.20 1.57
CA LEU A 193 -5.40 -0.16 2.04
C LEU A 193 -4.66 1.15 2.32
N LYS A 194 -5.08 2.21 1.63
CA LYS A 194 -4.80 3.61 1.97
C LYS A 194 -5.96 4.15 2.80
N PRO A 195 -5.78 4.40 4.12
CA PRO A 195 -6.82 4.98 4.96
C PRO A 195 -7.19 6.41 4.55
N THR A 196 -8.25 6.94 5.11
CA THR A 196 -8.57 8.38 5.08
C THR A 196 -7.39 9.20 5.59
N ARG A 197 -7.11 10.31 4.93
CA ARG A 197 -6.09 11.26 5.42
C ARG A 197 -6.41 11.70 6.85
N GLY A 198 -5.45 11.52 7.77
CA GLY A 198 -5.62 11.81 9.19
C GLY A 198 -6.24 10.68 10.03
N ARG A 199 -6.57 9.52 9.44
CA ARG A 199 -6.99 8.32 10.18
C ARG A 199 -5.81 7.66 10.88
N VAL A 200 -4.64 7.67 10.25
CA VAL A 200 -3.40 7.04 10.72
C VAL A 200 -2.31 8.11 10.79
N SER A 201 -1.47 8.05 11.83
CA SER A 201 -0.37 8.99 12.05
C SER A 201 0.73 8.85 11.00
N HIS A 202 1.29 10.00 10.59
CA HIS A 202 2.48 10.12 9.75
C HIS A 202 3.76 10.35 10.54
N HIS A 203 3.68 10.46 11.89
CA HIS A 203 4.87 10.66 12.72
C HIS A 203 5.86 9.52 12.50
N GLY A 204 7.10 9.87 12.14
CA GLY A 204 8.14 8.91 11.78
C GLY A 204 8.05 8.33 10.37
N LEU A 205 7.16 8.85 9.50
CA LEU A 205 7.14 8.53 8.08
C LEU A 205 8.07 9.48 7.30
N MET A 206 9.03 8.93 6.58
CA MET A 206 9.87 9.65 5.62
C MET A 206 9.11 9.85 4.30
N GLY A 207 8.00 10.61 4.39
CA GLY A 207 7.09 10.82 3.27
C GLY A 207 7.60 11.84 2.24
N ILE A 208 6.80 12.07 1.20
CA ILE A 208 7.11 12.95 0.07
C ILE A 208 6.33 14.26 0.18
N CYS A 209 5.03 14.15 0.46
CA CYS A 209 4.07 15.25 0.44
C CYS A 209 3.07 15.05 1.58
N PRO A 210 3.31 15.66 2.77
CA PRO A 210 2.46 15.41 3.94
C PRO A 210 0.95 15.59 3.71
N PRO A 211 0.48 16.53 2.88
CA PRO A 211 -0.93 16.63 2.54
C PRO A 211 -1.53 15.40 1.82
N PHE A 212 -0.71 14.56 1.18
CA PHE A 212 -1.14 13.41 0.38
C PHE A 212 -0.67 12.07 0.96
N ASP A 213 0.35 12.10 1.82
CA ASP A 213 0.92 10.90 2.43
C ASP A 213 -0.10 10.16 3.30
N SER A 214 -0.02 8.84 3.31
CA SER A 214 -0.75 7.96 4.21
C SER A 214 0.09 6.73 4.50
N ALA A 215 0.12 6.25 5.74
CA ALA A 215 0.61 4.93 6.08
C ALA A 215 -0.57 3.95 6.13
N GLY A 216 -0.36 2.70 5.70
CA GLY A 216 -1.43 1.71 5.72
C GLY A 216 -0.93 0.29 5.47
N PRO A 217 -1.80 -0.72 5.72
CA PRO A 217 -1.45 -2.13 5.63
C PRO A 217 -1.51 -2.66 4.20
N LEU A 218 -0.64 -3.68 3.95
CA LEU A 218 -0.80 -4.65 2.87
C LEU A 218 -0.83 -6.04 3.50
N ALA A 219 -1.77 -6.87 3.07
CA ALA A 219 -1.95 -8.22 3.55
C ALA A 219 -2.58 -9.11 2.47
N ALA A 220 -2.78 -10.39 2.78
CA ALA A 220 -3.37 -11.34 1.86
C ALA A 220 -4.88 -11.16 1.67
N SER A 221 -5.56 -10.50 2.62
CA SER A 221 -7.00 -10.31 2.62
C SER A 221 -7.44 -8.96 3.20
N ALA A 222 -8.66 -8.54 2.87
CA ALA A 222 -9.27 -7.34 3.43
C ALA A 222 -9.49 -7.49 4.95
N SER A 223 -9.79 -8.69 5.43
CA SER A 223 -9.93 -8.98 6.86
C SER A 223 -8.62 -8.78 7.62
N ASP A 224 -7.50 -9.23 7.06
CA ASP A 224 -6.18 -9.02 7.65
C ASP A 224 -5.80 -7.52 7.68
N CYS A 225 -6.14 -6.77 6.62
CA CYS A 225 -5.99 -5.32 6.58
C CYS A 225 -6.85 -4.61 7.64
N ALA A 226 -8.07 -5.12 7.93
CA ALA A 226 -8.96 -4.58 8.95
C ALA A 226 -8.35 -4.72 10.36
N LEU A 227 -7.79 -5.89 10.68
CA LEU A 227 -7.09 -6.13 11.96
C LEU A 227 -5.90 -5.18 12.14
N ALA A 228 -5.09 -5.02 11.09
CA ALA A 228 -3.95 -4.11 11.11
C ALA A 228 -4.38 -2.64 11.25
N LEU A 229 -5.41 -2.20 10.49
CA LEU A 229 -5.92 -0.83 10.58
C LEU A 229 -6.47 -0.52 11.97
N ALA A 230 -7.18 -1.45 12.60
CA ALA A 230 -7.68 -1.29 13.96
C ALA A 230 -6.57 -0.99 14.96
N ALA A 231 -5.41 -1.62 14.80
CA ALA A 231 -4.26 -1.40 15.67
C ALA A 231 -3.56 -0.05 15.44
N ILE A 232 -3.51 0.46 14.18
CA ILE A 232 -2.72 1.66 13.85
C ILE A 232 -3.55 2.94 13.74
N ALA A 233 -4.88 2.85 13.65
CA ALA A 233 -5.78 4.00 13.49
C ALA A 233 -5.90 4.82 14.78
N GLY A 234 -6.35 6.09 14.61
CA GLY A 234 -6.70 6.98 15.70
C GLY A 234 -5.72 8.12 15.91
N ARG A 235 -6.14 9.06 16.78
CA ARG A 235 -5.42 10.31 17.05
C ARG A 235 -4.02 10.06 17.61
N ASP A 236 -3.07 10.85 17.11
CA ASP A 236 -1.71 10.95 17.63
C ASP A 236 -1.40 12.41 18.00
N ARG A 237 -0.89 12.65 19.22
CA ARG A 237 -0.48 14.00 19.64
C ARG A 237 0.78 14.48 18.94
N LYS A 238 1.60 13.55 18.42
CA LYS A 238 2.82 13.86 17.67
C LYS A 238 2.54 14.25 16.21
N ASP A 239 1.32 14.02 15.72
CA ASP A 239 0.92 14.32 14.35
C ASP A 239 -0.39 15.12 14.32
N PRO A 240 -0.31 16.46 14.05
CA PRO A 240 -1.47 17.35 14.04
C PRO A 240 -2.47 17.04 12.90
N ILE A 241 -2.09 16.27 11.88
CA ILE A 241 -3.00 15.86 10.79
C ILE A 241 -4.05 14.85 11.29
N THR A 242 -3.73 14.09 12.35
CA THR A 242 -4.64 13.09 12.88
C THR A 242 -5.87 13.69 13.54
N THR A 243 -7.04 13.11 13.30
CA THR A 243 -8.32 13.64 13.75
C THR A 243 -8.83 12.95 15.02
N ARG A 244 -9.86 13.57 15.64
CA ARG A 244 -10.56 13.00 16.80
C ARG A 244 -11.74 12.11 16.42
N VAL A 245 -11.98 11.89 15.13
CA VAL A 245 -13.06 11.00 14.67
C VAL A 245 -12.82 9.61 15.25
N ALA A 246 -13.83 9.05 15.87
CA ALA A 246 -13.77 7.70 16.46
C ALA A 246 -13.29 6.66 15.44
N VAL A 247 -12.59 5.66 15.93
CA VAL A 247 -12.18 4.50 15.13
C VAL A 247 -13.35 3.54 15.07
N ASP A 248 -13.76 3.17 13.85
CA ASP A 248 -14.85 2.22 13.64
C ASP A 248 -14.41 0.80 14.02
N ASP A 249 -15.39 -0.08 14.24
CA ASP A 249 -15.17 -1.53 14.31
C ASP A 249 -14.99 -2.10 12.89
N TYR A 250 -13.75 -2.09 12.42
CA TYR A 250 -13.41 -2.59 11.09
C TYR A 250 -13.61 -4.11 10.98
N ALA A 251 -13.33 -4.85 12.05
CA ALA A 251 -13.51 -6.30 12.08
C ALA A 251 -15.00 -6.68 12.02
N GLY A 252 -15.83 -5.98 12.76
CA GLY A 252 -17.28 -6.18 12.75
C GLY A 252 -17.98 -5.80 11.43
N ALA A 253 -17.27 -5.12 10.52
CA ALA A 253 -17.76 -4.86 9.16
C ALA A 253 -17.57 -6.07 8.23
N ILE A 254 -16.61 -6.96 8.53
CA ILE A 254 -16.32 -8.16 7.74
C ILE A 254 -17.49 -9.16 7.87
N GLY A 255 -17.85 -9.80 6.74
CA GLY A 255 -18.93 -10.81 6.71
C GLY A 255 -20.34 -10.26 6.54
N LYS A 256 -20.53 -8.93 6.51
CA LYS A 256 -21.88 -8.33 6.32
C LYS A 256 -22.46 -8.47 4.90
N GLY A 257 -21.70 -9.04 3.95
CA GLY A 257 -22.14 -9.24 2.57
C GLY A 257 -22.40 -7.95 1.79
N LEU A 258 -22.93 -8.09 0.57
CA LEU A 258 -23.18 -6.99 -0.38
C LEU A 258 -24.64 -6.54 -0.43
N GLY A 259 -25.55 -7.24 0.24
CA GLY A 259 -26.98 -6.90 0.21
C GLY A 259 -27.25 -5.45 0.56
N GLY A 260 -27.91 -4.73 -0.36
CA GLY A 260 -28.28 -3.32 -0.21
C GLY A 260 -27.15 -2.31 -0.40
N VAL A 261 -25.92 -2.74 -0.67
CA VAL A 261 -24.79 -1.83 -0.95
C VAL A 261 -24.97 -1.21 -2.33
N ARG A 262 -24.82 0.12 -2.43
CA ARG A 262 -24.83 0.86 -3.69
C ARG A 262 -23.39 1.14 -4.11
N ILE A 263 -23.03 0.77 -5.33
CA ILE A 263 -21.67 0.87 -5.87
C ILE A 263 -21.69 1.76 -7.11
N GLY A 264 -20.89 2.81 -7.13
CA GLY A 264 -20.67 3.67 -8.29
C GLY A 264 -19.43 3.26 -9.08
N VAL A 265 -19.58 2.92 -10.34
CA VAL A 265 -18.44 2.66 -11.25
C VAL A 265 -17.98 3.99 -11.82
N VAL A 266 -16.71 4.37 -11.60
CA VAL A 266 -16.18 5.66 -12.09
C VAL A 266 -15.95 5.57 -13.59
N ARG A 267 -16.82 6.24 -14.36
CA ARG A 267 -16.88 6.21 -15.82
C ARG A 267 -15.54 6.59 -16.47
N GLU A 268 -14.98 7.73 -16.09
CA GLU A 268 -13.77 8.29 -16.73
C GLU A 268 -12.57 7.34 -16.59
N LEU A 269 -12.45 6.63 -15.45
CA LEU A 269 -11.39 5.65 -15.25
C LEU A 269 -11.64 4.36 -16.04
N MET A 270 -12.91 3.93 -16.18
CA MET A 270 -13.28 2.77 -16.99
C MET A 270 -13.13 3.03 -18.49
N GLN A 271 -13.35 4.26 -18.93
CA GLN A 271 -13.27 4.66 -20.34
C GLN A 271 -11.90 5.25 -20.72
N SER A 272 -10.98 5.36 -19.78
CA SER A 272 -9.64 5.91 -20.03
C SER A 272 -8.94 5.20 -21.21
N ALA A 273 -8.38 5.99 -22.12
CA ALA A 273 -7.58 5.48 -23.25
C ALA A 273 -6.30 4.75 -22.79
N MET A 274 -5.85 4.99 -21.57
CA MET A 274 -4.71 4.30 -20.95
C MET A 274 -5.05 2.91 -20.41
N LEU A 275 -6.33 2.62 -20.19
CA LEU A 275 -6.76 1.35 -19.62
C LEU A 275 -6.66 0.24 -20.67
N ARG A 276 -5.76 -0.70 -20.46
CA ARG A 276 -5.57 -1.86 -21.32
C ARG A 276 -6.84 -2.69 -21.38
N PRO A 277 -7.23 -3.19 -22.57
CA PRO A 277 -8.47 -3.96 -22.74
C PRO A 277 -8.60 -5.15 -21.79
N GLU A 278 -7.50 -5.86 -21.54
CA GLU A 278 -7.47 -7.00 -20.62
C GLU A 278 -7.80 -6.62 -19.17
N VAL A 279 -7.27 -5.49 -18.67
CA VAL A 279 -7.58 -5.00 -17.31
C VAL A 279 -9.02 -4.49 -17.24
N ARG A 280 -9.48 -3.83 -18.31
CA ARG A 280 -10.89 -3.38 -18.41
C ARG A 280 -11.86 -4.55 -18.29
N ALA A 281 -11.59 -5.66 -19.00
CA ALA A 281 -12.41 -6.86 -18.94
C ALA A 281 -12.45 -7.46 -17.53
N LEU A 282 -11.28 -7.63 -16.89
CA LEU A 282 -11.20 -8.18 -15.54
C LEU A 282 -11.94 -7.32 -14.50
N VAL A 283 -11.90 -5.98 -14.63
CA VAL A 283 -12.64 -5.08 -13.75
C VAL A 283 -14.15 -5.11 -14.05
N ALA A 284 -14.55 -5.23 -15.31
CA ALA A 284 -15.96 -5.38 -15.68
C ALA A 284 -16.53 -6.69 -15.13
N ASP A 285 -15.77 -7.80 -15.20
CA ASP A 285 -16.15 -9.07 -14.59
C ASP A 285 -16.28 -8.95 -13.06
N ALA A 286 -15.38 -8.20 -12.42
CA ALA A 286 -15.43 -7.93 -10.99
C ALA A 286 -16.70 -7.13 -10.61
N VAL A 287 -17.06 -6.11 -11.39
CA VAL A 287 -18.29 -5.34 -11.21
C VAL A 287 -19.52 -6.24 -11.34
N THR A 288 -19.54 -7.11 -12.36
CA THR A 288 -20.61 -8.12 -12.54
C THR A 288 -20.71 -9.09 -11.35
N ALA A 289 -19.55 -9.51 -10.78
CA ALA A 289 -19.56 -10.37 -9.60
C ALA A 289 -20.13 -9.66 -8.37
N LEU A 290 -19.82 -8.37 -8.17
CA LEU A 290 -20.37 -7.55 -7.10
C LEU A 290 -21.91 -7.43 -7.23
N GLU A 291 -22.42 -7.22 -8.44
CA GLU A 291 -23.86 -7.12 -8.72
C GLU A 291 -24.56 -8.46 -8.44
N LYS A 292 -24.00 -9.58 -8.94
CA LYS A 292 -24.50 -10.93 -8.64
C LYS A 292 -24.44 -11.27 -7.14
N GLY A 293 -23.48 -10.68 -6.42
CA GLY A 293 -23.37 -10.78 -4.96
C GLY A 293 -24.41 -9.96 -4.17
N GLY A 294 -25.30 -9.21 -4.86
CA GLY A 294 -26.42 -8.48 -4.27
C GLY A 294 -26.21 -6.97 -4.12
N ALA A 295 -25.13 -6.40 -4.66
CA ALA A 295 -24.96 -4.96 -4.72
C ALA A 295 -25.82 -4.34 -5.84
N ARG A 296 -26.18 -3.06 -5.67
CA ARG A 296 -26.76 -2.24 -6.76
C ARG A 296 -25.63 -1.44 -7.39
N VAL A 297 -25.44 -1.61 -8.69
CA VAL A 297 -24.35 -0.98 -9.43
C VAL A 297 -24.91 0.08 -10.37
N GLU A 298 -24.28 1.26 -10.38
CA GLU A 298 -24.58 2.35 -11.31
C GLU A 298 -23.30 3.03 -11.80
N GLU A 299 -23.34 3.66 -12.95
CA GLU A 299 -22.22 4.47 -13.43
C GLU A 299 -22.27 5.86 -12.79
N VAL A 300 -21.10 6.38 -12.38
CA VAL A 300 -20.96 7.73 -11.84
C VAL A 300 -19.88 8.50 -12.61
N SER A 301 -20.08 9.82 -12.75
CA SER A 301 -19.15 10.70 -13.44
C SER A 301 -18.41 11.63 -12.48
N ILE A 302 -17.09 11.72 -12.64
CA ILE A 302 -16.19 12.61 -11.89
C ILE A 302 -15.26 13.30 -12.89
N PRO A 303 -15.71 14.29 -13.68
CA PRO A 303 -14.96 14.81 -14.84
C PRO A 303 -13.57 15.35 -14.52
N LEU A 304 -13.33 15.92 -13.33
CA LEU A 304 -12.00 16.42 -12.96
C LEU A 304 -10.98 15.31 -12.69
N ILE A 305 -11.38 14.04 -12.67
CA ILE A 305 -10.48 12.92 -12.40
C ILE A 305 -9.43 12.76 -13.52
N ASP A 306 -9.77 13.11 -14.75
CA ASP A 306 -8.85 13.08 -15.89
C ASP A 306 -7.69 14.08 -15.75
N HIS A 307 -7.87 15.10 -14.90
CA HIS A 307 -6.83 16.11 -14.62
C HIS A 307 -6.08 15.84 -13.31
N ALA A 308 -6.39 14.75 -12.60
CA ALA A 308 -5.84 14.47 -11.28
C ALA A 308 -4.32 14.36 -11.29
N SER A 309 -3.71 13.78 -12.35
CA SER A 309 -2.25 13.69 -12.45
C SER A 309 -1.58 15.06 -12.53
N ALA A 310 -2.13 15.99 -13.30
CA ALA A 310 -1.61 17.36 -13.38
C ALA A 310 -1.74 18.08 -12.02
N ILE A 311 -2.87 17.92 -11.34
CA ILE A 311 -3.10 18.47 -9.99
C ILE A 311 -2.10 17.88 -9.01
N TYR A 312 -1.90 16.56 -9.05
CA TYR A 312 -0.96 15.84 -8.19
C TYR A 312 0.48 16.33 -8.39
N ILE A 313 0.97 16.35 -9.63
CA ILE A 313 2.32 16.79 -9.98
C ILE A 313 2.56 18.23 -9.51
N ALA A 314 1.61 19.12 -9.74
CA ALA A 314 1.72 20.53 -9.38
C ALA A 314 1.76 20.78 -7.87
N ILE A 315 1.37 19.81 -7.03
CA ILE A 315 1.39 19.93 -5.56
C ILE A 315 2.50 19.06 -4.97
N ALA A 316 2.54 17.76 -5.31
CA ALA A 316 3.40 16.80 -4.65
C ALA A 316 4.87 16.93 -5.05
N GLU A 317 5.16 17.29 -6.29
CA GLU A 317 6.55 17.37 -6.75
C GLU A 317 7.30 18.59 -6.20
N PRO A 318 6.74 19.81 -6.18
CA PRO A 318 7.40 20.94 -5.49
C PRO A 318 7.60 20.71 -3.98
N GLU A 319 6.65 20.07 -3.30
CA GLU A 319 6.80 19.69 -1.89
C GLU A 319 7.99 18.73 -1.70
N ALA A 320 8.09 17.70 -2.56
CA ALA A 320 9.23 16.78 -2.55
C ALA A 320 10.56 17.51 -2.86
N ALA A 321 10.57 18.38 -3.89
CA ALA A 321 11.75 19.14 -4.24
C ALA A 321 12.24 20.05 -3.10
N ALA A 322 11.31 20.72 -2.41
CA ALA A 322 11.62 21.54 -1.24
C ALA A 322 12.20 20.70 -0.10
N ARG A 323 11.61 19.53 0.18
CA ARG A 323 12.06 18.60 1.22
C ARG A 323 13.47 18.09 0.98
N PHE A 324 13.77 17.67 -0.26
CA PHE A 324 15.07 17.09 -0.60
C PHE A 324 16.10 18.11 -1.10
N ARG A 325 15.74 19.40 -1.19
CA ARG A 325 16.64 20.48 -1.61
C ARG A 325 17.99 20.50 -0.89
N PRO A 326 18.09 20.36 0.44
CA PRO A 326 19.38 20.35 1.12
C PRO A 326 20.31 19.26 0.59
N TYR A 327 19.78 18.07 0.33
CA TYR A 327 20.54 16.94 -0.21
C TYR A 327 20.90 17.11 -1.69
N LEU A 328 20.02 17.72 -2.48
CA LEU A 328 20.34 18.06 -3.87
C LEU A 328 21.51 19.03 -3.98
N LEU A 329 21.69 19.92 -3.01
CA LEU A 329 22.78 20.91 -2.97
C LEU A 329 24.08 20.34 -2.40
N THR A 330 24.03 19.40 -1.45
CA THR A 330 25.19 18.93 -0.71
C THR A 330 25.64 17.52 -1.09
N ARG A 331 24.70 16.63 -1.47
CA ARG A 331 24.93 15.20 -1.74
C ARG A 331 24.15 14.70 -2.98
N PRO A 332 24.20 15.41 -4.14
CA PRO A 332 23.37 15.05 -5.31
C PRO A 332 23.68 13.66 -5.87
N HIS A 333 24.93 13.18 -5.70
CA HIS A 333 25.38 11.89 -6.23
C HIS A 333 24.89 10.70 -5.41
N ASP A 334 24.40 10.91 -4.18
CA ASP A 334 23.82 9.88 -3.34
C ASP A 334 22.33 9.62 -3.68
N ILE A 335 21.79 10.39 -4.62
CA ILE A 335 20.45 10.20 -5.19
C ILE A 335 20.61 9.67 -6.62
N ASP A 336 19.93 8.58 -6.95
CA ASP A 336 19.92 8.03 -8.32
C ASP A 336 19.48 9.09 -9.35
N VAL A 337 20.00 8.97 -10.56
CA VAL A 337 19.81 9.97 -11.62
C VAL A 337 18.33 10.23 -11.95
N LEU A 338 17.44 9.22 -11.88
CA LEU A 338 16.04 9.40 -12.24
C LEU A 338 15.28 10.21 -11.18
N PRO A 339 15.25 9.84 -9.88
CA PRO A 339 14.62 10.67 -8.86
C PRO A 339 15.30 12.04 -8.72
N ARG A 340 16.64 12.14 -8.86
CA ARG A 340 17.37 13.42 -8.84
C ARG A 340 16.88 14.34 -9.98
N ARG A 341 16.82 13.85 -11.23
CA ARG A 341 16.31 14.62 -12.37
C ARG A 341 14.90 15.11 -12.12
N ARG A 342 14.03 14.23 -11.61
CA ARG A 342 12.64 14.58 -11.31
C ARG A 342 12.53 15.64 -10.23
N LEU A 343 13.32 15.55 -9.15
CA LEU A 343 13.37 16.57 -8.09
C LEU A 343 13.88 17.93 -8.61
N LEU A 344 14.91 17.92 -9.47
CA LEU A 344 15.42 19.14 -10.10
C LEU A 344 14.37 19.78 -11.03
N THR A 345 13.69 18.99 -11.86
CA THR A 345 12.60 19.48 -12.71
C THR A 345 11.45 20.03 -11.88
N ALA A 346 11.09 19.37 -10.78
CA ALA A 346 10.05 19.81 -9.86
C ALA A 346 10.37 21.16 -9.21
N SER A 347 11.66 21.47 -8.98
CA SER A 347 12.11 22.76 -8.45
C SER A 347 11.84 23.93 -9.40
N LEU A 348 11.57 23.66 -10.67
CA LEU A 348 11.27 24.67 -11.70
C LEU A 348 9.78 24.97 -11.84
N ILE A 349 8.91 24.24 -11.13
CA ILE A 349 7.46 24.49 -11.14
C ILE A 349 7.18 25.86 -10.47
N PRO A 350 6.57 26.84 -11.19
CA PRO A 350 6.31 28.15 -10.63
C PRO A 350 5.39 28.10 -9.41
N ALA A 351 5.71 28.82 -8.36
CA ALA A 351 4.91 28.88 -7.12
C ALA A 351 3.45 29.27 -7.35
N SER A 352 3.17 30.06 -8.40
CA SER A 352 1.81 30.48 -8.79
C SER A 352 0.91 29.32 -9.23
N VAL A 353 1.49 28.18 -9.65
CA VAL A 353 0.75 27.00 -10.08
C VAL A 353 0.13 26.28 -8.86
N ILE A 354 0.82 26.25 -7.74
CA ILE A 354 0.41 25.50 -6.53
C ILE A 354 -0.96 25.92 -5.99
N PRO A 355 -1.28 27.21 -5.80
CA PRO A 355 -2.61 27.64 -5.32
C PRO A 355 -3.73 27.28 -6.31
N ARG A 356 -3.45 27.31 -7.63
CA ARG A 356 -4.42 26.89 -8.65
C ARG A 356 -4.69 25.40 -8.57
N ALA A 357 -3.64 24.60 -8.47
CA ALA A 357 -3.76 23.15 -8.32
C ALA A 357 -4.50 22.76 -7.03
N ARG A 358 -4.24 23.45 -5.90
CA ARG A 358 -4.96 23.24 -4.64
C ARG A 358 -6.47 23.53 -4.78
N ARG A 359 -6.86 24.61 -5.47
CA ARG A 359 -8.28 24.91 -5.75
C ARG A 359 -8.94 23.83 -6.62
N LEU A 360 -8.23 23.34 -7.65
CA LEU A 360 -8.72 22.22 -8.47
C LEU A 360 -8.84 20.92 -7.66
N GLY A 361 -7.90 20.65 -6.78
CA GLY A 361 -7.95 19.51 -5.85
C GLY A 361 -9.18 19.59 -4.91
N GLN A 362 -9.55 20.77 -4.44
CA GLN A 362 -10.77 20.97 -3.65
C GLN A 362 -12.04 20.73 -4.49
N ARG A 363 -12.05 21.14 -5.75
CA ARG A 363 -13.17 20.86 -6.68
C ARG A 363 -13.27 19.37 -6.99
N LEU A 364 -12.15 18.70 -7.22
CA LEU A 364 -12.11 17.26 -7.41
C LEU A 364 -12.68 16.54 -6.18
N ARG A 365 -12.29 16.98 -4.97
CA ARG A 365 -12.84 16.45 -3.73
C ARG A 365 -14.35 16.62 -3.68
N ALA A 366 -14.87 17.81 -3.99
CA ALA A 366 -16.31 18.06 -3.99
C ALA A 366 -17.07 17.14 -4.97
N GLN A 367 -16.49 16.85 -6.16
CA GLN A 367 -17.08 15.90 -7.11
C GLN A 367 -17.09 14.46 -6.58
N VAL A 368 -15.99 14.02 -5.92
CA VAL A 368 -15.94 12.68 -5.29
C VAL A 368 -16.93 12.60 -4.12
N ASP A 369 -17.00 13.63 -3.27
CA ASP A 369 -17.98 13.71 -2.18
C ASP A 369 -19.42 13.65 -2.71
N GLU A 370 -19.72 14.32 -3.84
CA GLU A 370 -21.04 14.31 -4.47
C GLU A 370 -21.40 12.92 -5.00
N ALA A 371 -20.48 12.28 -5.75
CA ALA A 371 -20.68 10.92 -6.22
C ALA A 371 -20.95 9.95 -5.06
N LEU A 372 -20.22 10.09 -3.94
CA LEU A 372 -20.40 9.28 -2.74
C LEU A 372 -21.68 9.61 -1.92
N ARG A 373 -22.45 10.65 -2.24
CA ARG A 373 -23.80 10.83 -1.68
C ARG A 373 -24.82 9.89 -2.30
N ALA A 374 -24.69 9.64 -3.61
CA ALA A 374 -25.58 8.73 -4.33
C ALA A 374 -25.30 7.26 -3.97
N VAL A 375 -24.03 6.89 -3.77
CA VAL A 375 -23.58 5.51 -3.55
C VAL A 375 -22.81 5.36 -2.23
N ASP A 376 -22.62 4.14 -1.79
CA ASP A 376 -21.92 3.84 -0.53
C ASP A 376 -20.41 3.71 -0.73
N VAL A 377 -19.98 3.18 -1.89
CA VAL A 377 -18.59 3.12 -2.34
C VAL A 377 -18.50 3.37 -3.84
N LEU A 378 -17.32 3.83 -4.28
CA LEU A 378 -16.95 3.87 -5.69
C LEU A 378 -16.02 2.68 -6.01
N VAL A 379 -16.05 2.24 -7.27
CA VAL A 379 -15.09 1.26 -7.79
C VAL A 379 -14.46 1.72 -9.10
N SER A 380 -13.20 1.32 -9.31
CA SER A 380 -12.44 1.61 -10.52
C SER A 380 -11.30 0.59 -10.69
N PRO A 381 -10.64 0.51 -11.85
CA PRO A 381 -9.35 -0.16 -11.95
C PRO A 381 -8.35 0.49 -11.00
N THR A 382 -7.48 -0.32 -10.34
CA THR A 382 -6.38 0.23 -9.51
C THR A 382 -5.24 0.73 -10.39
N THR A 383 -4.92 0.00 -11.47
CA THR A 383 -3.84 0.32 -12.41
C THR A 383 -4.33 0.18 -13.84
N PRO A 384 -3.79 0.96 -14.80
CA PRO A 384 -4.22 0.87 -16.20
C PRO A 384 -3.72 -0.37 -16.91
N SER A 385 -2.67 -1.01 -16.39
CA SER A 385 -1.99 -2.17 -17.01
C SER A 385 -1.47 -3.13 -15.95
N PRO A 386 -1.22 -4.40 -16.29
CA PRO A 386 -0.51 -5.33 -15.43
C PRO A 386 0.95 -4.90 -15.23
N ALA A 387 1.71 -5.71 -14.48
CA ALA A 387 3.12 -5.46 -14.22
C ALA A 387 3.94 -5.44 -15.52
N SER A 388 4.72 -4.38 -15.75
CA SER A 388 5.63 -4.29 -16.91
C SER A 388 6.96 -4.98 -16.64
N PRO A 389 7.72 -5.36 -17.68
CA PRO A 389 9.09 -5.81 -17.54
C PRO A 389 9.96 -4.78 -16.81
N ILE A 390 10.91 -5.25 -15.99
CA ILE A 390 11.85 -4.40 -15.25
C ILE A 390 12.78 -3.66 -16.23
N ALA A 391 13.22 -4.30 -17.30
CA ALA A 391 14.13 -3.74 -18.29
C ALA A 391 13.58 -2.51 -19.04
N THR A 392 12.24 -2.37 -19.10
CA THR A 392 11.58 -1.22 -19.73
C THR A 392 11.26 -0.09 -18.76
N ALA A 393 11.42 -0.34 -17.46
CA ALA A 393 11.21 0.66 -16.43
C ALA A 393 12.33 1.72 -16.50
N GLY A 394 12.06 2.83 -17.18
CA GLY A 394 12.99 3.97 -17.30
C GLY A 394 13.55 4.24 -18.69
N ARG A 395 13.32 3.39 -19.69
CA ARG A 395 13.53 3.77 -21.10
C ARG A 395 12.36 4.62 -21.59
N ILE A 396 12.66 5.82 -21.98
CA ILE A 396 11.75 6.76 -22.66
C ILE A 396 12.36 6.99 -24.03
N GLU A 397 11.69 6.52 -25.07
CA GLU A 397 12.22 6.52 -26.44
C GLU A 397 11.72 7.72 -27.26
N SER A 398 10.67 8.40 -26.81
CA SER A 398 10.12 9.58 -27.48
C SER A 398 9.67 10.68 -26.50
N LYS A 399 9.48 11.92 -27.02
CA LYS A 399 8.89 13.03 -26.25
C LYS A 399 7.45 12.73 -25.87
N GLU A 400 6.68 12.10 -26.78
CA GLU A 400 5.31 11.67 -26.55
C GLU A 400 5.24 10.66 -25.40
N GLU A 401 6.11 9.66 -25.41
CA GLU A 401 6.20 8.66 -24.34
C GLU A 401 6.61 9.30 -23.02
N ALA A 402 7.59 10.23 -23.06
CA ALA A 402 7.99 10.99 -21.89
C ALA A 402 6.81 11.78 -21.30
N TRP A 403 6.05 12.45 -22.16
CA TRP A 403 4.90 13.24 -21.76
C TRP A 403 3.77 12.35 -21.23
N THR A 404 3.42 11.28 -21.92
CA THR A 404 2.38 10.33 -21.54
C THR A 404 2.75 9.63 -20.22
N THR A 405 4.01 9.22 -20.07
CA THR A 405 4.49 8.58 -18.84
C THR A 405 4.54 9.56 -17.67
N ALA A 406 4.93 10.81 -17.89
CA ALA A 406 4.97 11.83 -16.85
C ALA A 406 3.59 12.40 -16.52
N ALA A 407 2.77 12.71 -17.53
CA ALA A 407 1.48 13.37 -17.33
C ALA A 407 0.37 12.43 -16.86
N ALA A 408 0.42 11.17 -17.27
CA ALA A 408 -0.65 10.23 -17.04
C ALA A 408 -0.26 9.00 -16.21
N GLY A 409 1.00 8.69 -16.07
CA GLY A 409 1.58 7.57 -15.32
C GLY A 409 0.61 6.56 -14.66
N ARG A 410 1.08 5.43 -14.25
CA ARG A 410 0.25 4.38 -13.62
C ARG A 410 -0.55 4.86 -12.41
N SER A 411 -0.11 5.93 -11.77
CA SER A 411 -0.78 6.53 -10.61
C SER A 411 -2.01 7.38 -10.96
N LEU A 412 -2.33 7.61 -12.25
CA LEU A 412 -3.56 8.31 -12.67
C LEU A 412 -4.81 7.73 -11.98
N PHE A 413 -4.86 6.41 -11.82
CA PHE A 413 -6.00 5.70 -11.27
C PHE A 413 -6.04 5.72 -9.73
N THR A 414 -4.95 6.08 -9.06
CA THR A 414 -4.82 6.07 -7.60
C THR A 414 -4.65 7.46 -6.98
N ASN A 415 -3.94 8.38 -7.65
CA ASN A 415 -3.64 9.70 -7.11
C ASN A 415 -4.87 10.61 -6.87
N PRO A 416 -6.02 10.46 -7.57
CA PRO A 416 -7.21 11.23 -7.24
C PRO A 416 -7.59 11.12 -5.78
N PHE A 417 -7.48 9.91 -5.21
CA PHE A 417 -7.89 9.62 -3.84
C PHE A 417 -6.81 9.98 -2.79
N ASN A 418 -5.59 10.34 -3.21
CA ASN A 418 -4.62 11.04 -2.37
C ASN A 418 -4.92 12.55 -2.33
N ILE A 419 -5.20 13.15 -3.48
CA ILE A 419 -5.58 14.58 -3.60
C ILE A 419 -6.81 14.84 -2.73
N THR A 420 -7.83 14.03 -2.91
CA THR A 420 -9.10 14.18 -2.19
C THR A 420 -9.05 13.67 -0.75
N GLY A 421 -8.15 12.74 -0.43
CA GLY A 421 -7.94 12.18 0.92
C GLY A 421 -8.90 11.07 1.31
N HIS A 422 -9.76 10.57 0.41
CA HIS A 422 -10.69 9.47 0.66
C HIS A 422 -9.97 8.15 0.94
N PRO A 423 -10.52 7.25 1.77
CA PRO A 423 -10.00 5.90 1.93
C PRO A 423 -10.17 5.13 0.64
N ALA A 424 -9.14 4.36 0.27
CA ALA A 424 -9.18 3.54 -0.93
C ALA A 424 -8.36 2.25 -0.73
N LEU A 425 -8.88 1.13 -1.23
CA LEU A 425 -8.29 -0.19 -1.10
C LEU A 425 -8.17 -0.81 -2.50
N SER A 426 -7.07 -1.51 -2.76
CA SER A 426 -6.95 -2.40 -3.91
C SER A 426 -7.14 -3.84 -3.48
N VAL A 427 -7.97 -4.59 -4.19
CA VAL A 427 -8.19 -6.03 -4.02
C VAL A 427 -7.95 -6.73 -5.35
N PRO A 428 -7.33 -7.93 -5.39
CA PRO A 428 -7.14 -8.68 -6.64
C PRO A 428 -8.48 -8.97 -7.33
N CYS A 429 -8.57 -8.72 -8.64
CA CYS A 429 -9.81 -8.93 -9.39
C CYS A 429 -9.68 -9.86 -10.61
N GLY A 430 -8.56 -10.51 -10.75
CA GLY A 430 -8.33 -11.48 -11.82
C GLY A 430 -6.88 -11.50 -12.27
N PHE A 431 -6.62 -12.32 -13.27
CA PHE A 431 -5.30 -12.51 -13.85
C PHE A 431 -5.39 -12.41 -15.37
N THR A 432 -4.41 -11.76 -15.99
CA THR A 432 -4.26 -11.70 -17.44
C THR A 432 -3.90 -13.07 -18.02
N ALA A 433 -3.90 -13.20 -19.36
CA ALA A 433 -3.41 -14.39 -20.05
C ALA A 433 -1.95 -14.73 -19.70
N GLU A 434 -1.14 -13.71 -19.36
CA GLU A 434 0.24 -13.89 -18.88
C GLU A 434 0.31 -14.24 -17.38
N ARG A 435 -0.82 -14.58 -16.74
CA ARG A 435 -0.93 -14.90 -15.30
C ARG A 435 -0.52 -13.76 -14.36
N LEU A 436 -0.54 -12.52 -14.82
CA LEU A 436 -0.25 -11.34 -14.02
C LEU A 436 -1.54 -10.80 -13.37
N PRO A 437 -1.51 -10.44 -12.08
CA PRO A 437 -2.70 -9.96 -11.39
C PRO A 437 -3.13 -8.56 -11.84
N ALA A 438 -4.44 -8.30 -11.72
CA ALA A 438 -5.05 -6.98 -11.80
C ALA A 438 -5.81 -6.67 -10.51
N GLY A 439 -5.99 -5.38 -10.21
CA GLY A 439 -6.65 -4.91 -8.99
C GLY A 439 -7.90 -4.09 -9.26
N LEU A 440 -8.98 -4.40 -8.53
CA LEU A 440 -10.15 -3.55 -8.35
C LEU A 440 -9.86 -2.58 -7.20
N GLN A 441 -10.09 -1.29 -7.41
CA GLN A 441 -10.00 -0.29 -6.37
C GLN A 441 -11.40 0.00 -5.81
N VAL A 442 -11.55 -0.06 -4.48
CA VAL A 442 -12.77 0.29 -3.75
C VAL A 442 -12.51 1.56 -2.96
N ILE A 443 -13.33 2.60 -3.13
CA ILE A 443 -13.15 3.92 -2.52
C ILE A 443 -14.39 4.24 -1.68
N GLY A 444 -14.18 4.72 -0.44
CA GLY A 444 -15.25 5.06 0.49
C GLY A 444 -15.32 6.54 0.83
N ARG A 445 -16.38 6.91 1.56
CA ARG A 445 -16.50 8.22 2.19
C ARG A 445 -15.42 8.42 3.25
N TYR A 446 -15.15 9.67 3.60
CA TYR A 446 -14.23 10.00 4.69
C TYR A 446 -14.56 9.25 5.98
N TYR A 447 -13.56 8.59 6.55
CA TYR A 447 -13.65 7.81 7.79
C TYR A 447 -14.60 6.62 7.75
N ARG A 448 -14.95 6.17 6.53
CA ARG A 448 -15.80 4.98 6.31
C ARG A 448 -14.96 3.82 5.75
N GLU A 449 -13.79 3.61 6.30
CA GLU A 449 -12.94 2.45 5.95
C GLU A 449 -13.67 1.12 6.15
N ALA A 450 -14.59 1.07 7.11
CA ALA A 450 -15.42 -0.10 7.37
C ALA A 450 -16.26 -0.51 6.15
N ASP A 451 -16.81 0.46 5.39
CA ASP A 451 -17.59 0.18 4.18
C ASP A 451 -16.69 -0.34 3.05
N VAL A 452 -15.48 0.24 2.91
CA VAL A 452 -14.48 -0.20 1.93
C VAL A 452 -14.02 -1.64 2.21
N LEU A 453 -13.72 -1.94 3.47
CA LEU A 453 -13.30 -3.27 3.91
C LEU A 453 -14.43 -4.29 3.79
N ARG A 454 -15.67 -3.91 4.11
CA ARG A 454 -16.86 -4.75 3.92
C ARG A 454 -16.99 -5.20 2.47
N VAL A 455 -16.97 -4.25 1.53
CA VAL A 455 -17.15 -4.52 0.11
C VAL A 455 -16.01 -5.39 -0.42
N ALA A 456 -14.75 -5.06 -0.06
CA ALA A 456 -13.59 -5.84 -0.47
C ALA A 456 -13.65 -7.28 0.07
N ALA A 457 -13.95 -7.48 1.36
CA ALA A 457 -14.04 -8.81 1.95
C ALA A 457 -15.21 -9.64 1.39
N ALA A 458 -16.37 -8.99 1.13
CA ALA A 458 -17.49 -9.66 0.50
C ALA A 458 -17.16 -10.06 -0.95
N TYR A 459 -16.43 -9.20 -1.70
CA TYR A 459 -15.92 -9.55 -3.02
C TYR A 459 -14.95 -10.76 -2.97
N GLU A 460 -14.02 -10.78 -2.02
CA GLU A 460 -13.10 -11.92 -1.80
C GLU A 460 -13.84 -13.23 -1.51
N SER A 461 -14.99 -13.17 -0.83
CA SER A 461 -15.76 -14.38 -0.48
C SER A 461 -16.50 -15.01 -1.65
N ILE A 462 -16.77 -14.25 -2.71
CA ILE A 462 -17.52 -14.71 -3.92
C ILE A 462 -16.60 -14.92 -5.12
N THR A 463 -15.28 -14.76 -4.95
CA THR A 463 -14.29 -14.92 -6.03
C THR A 463 -13.10 -15.75 -5.55
N PRO A 464 -12.39 -16.46 -6.46
CA PRO A 464 -11.29 -17.38 -6.08
C PRO A 464 -9.94 -16.66 -5.96
N TRP A 465 -9.87 -15.35 -6.12
CA TRP A 465 -8.59 -14.66 -6.33
C TRP A 465 -7.70 -14.62 -5.10
N ARG A 466 -8.28 -14.61 -3.89
CA ARG A 466 -7.56 -14.62 -2.61
C ARG A 466 -6.70 -15.87 -2.42
N ASP A 467 -7.12 -17.00 -2.98
CA ASP A 467 -6.43 -18.27 -2.79
C ASP A 467 -5.31 -18.51 -3.82
N ARG A 468 -5.22 -17.66 -4.84
CA ARG A 468 -4.14 -17.72 -5.82
C ARG A 468 -2.82 -17.28 -5.20
N ARG A 469 -1.77 -18.02 -5.48
CA ARG A 469 -0.40 -17.76 -4.98
C ARG A 469 0.61 -17.89 -6.11
N PRO A 470 1.68 -17.05 -6.11
CA PRO A 470 2.79 -17.25 -7.05
C PRO A 470 3.61 -18.49 -6.69
N GLU A 471 4.15 -19.14 -7.69
CA GLU A 471 5.09 -20.25 -7.58
C GLU A 471 6.52 -19.68 -7.64
N VAL A 472 7.14 -19.34 -6.47
CA VAL A 472 8.48 -18.70 -6.38
C VAL A 472 9.53 -19.67 -5.86
#